data_6754a733138a0fdda49e1c047e4c82fe
#
_entry.id   6754a733138a0fdda49e1c047e4c82fe
#
_cell.length_a   1.000
_cell.length_b   1.000
_cell.length_c   1.000
_cell.angle_alpha   90.00
_cell.angle_beta   90.00
_cell.angle_gamma   90.00
#
_symmetry.space_group_name_H-M   'P 1'
#
loop_
_entity.id
_entity.type
_entity.pdbx_description
1 polymer ?
#
loop_
_entity_poly.entity_id
_entity_poly.type
_entity_poly.pdbx_seq_one_letter_code
_entity_poly.pdbx_strand_id
1 'polypeptide(L)'
;TLRTGRSRMLGLVIPDVTNPFYPEMLREIEHAARVRDHSVLLCDSNNDPEQERRHLEALYARRVDGALVACVDSKVSYDWLEPLGF
;
A
#
# COMPACT_ATOMS: atom_id res chain seq x y z
N THR A 1 2.23 -4.11 23.72
CA THR A 1 2.85 -2.85 23.84
C THR A 1 1.89 -1.73 23.55
N LEU A 2 2.02 -0.72 24.30
CA LEU A 2 1.18 0.42 24.13
C LEU A 2 1.73 1.28 23.05
N ARG A 3 1.15 1.11 21.92
CA ARG A 3 1.53 1.86 20.78
C ARG A 3 0.57 3.00 20.65
N THR A 4 1.05 4.12 20.32
CA THR A 4 0.20 5.28 20.19
C THR A 4 -0.29 5.36 18.76
N GLY A 5 -0.98 4.34 18.32
CA GLY A 5 -1.60 4.33 17.04
C GLY A 5 -0.71 3.95 15.87
N ARG A 6 0.54 3.60 16.13
CA ARG A 6 1.44 3.22 15.05
C ARG A 6 1.53 1.71 14.93
N SER A 7 1.35 1.19 13.73
CA SER A 7 1.45 -0.24 13.48
C SER A 7 2.84 -0.64 13.00
N ARG A 8 3.64 0.32 12.56
CA ARG A 8 4.94 0.11 11.94
C ARG A 8 4.83 -0.73 10.68
N MET A 9 3.72 -0.54 9.97
CA MET A 9 3.47 -1.24 8.72
C MET A 9 3.13 -0.24 7.65
N LEU A 10 3.64 -0.49 6.45
CA LEU A 10 3.33 0.30 5.28
C LEU A 10 2.66 -0.61 4.26
N GLY A 11 1.71 -0.06 3.52
CA GLY A 11 1.06 -0.81 2.47
C GLY A 11 1.64 -0.43 1.12
N LEU A 12 1.72 -1.39 0.22
CA LEU A 12 2.13 -1.14 -1.15
C LEU A 12 1.17 -1.87 -2.06
N VAL A 13 0.45 -1.10 -2.87
CA VAL A 13 -0.51 -1.67 -3.82
C VAL A 13 0.06 -1.50 -5.22
N ILE A 14 0.25 -2.61 -5.92
CA ILE A 14 0.78 -2.59 -7.27
C ILE A 14 -0.20 -3.25 -8.22
N PRO A 15 -0.17 -2.88 -9.51
CA PRO A 15 -1.15 -3.42 -10.46
C PRO A 15 -0.82 -4.81 -10.98
N ASP A 16 0.45 -5.21 -10.94
CA ASP A 16 0.83 -6.49 -11.54
C ASP A 16 2.15 -6.96 -10.95
N VAL A 17 2.05 -7.96 -10.07
CA VAL A 17 3.23 -8.47 -9.38
C VAL A 17 4.17 -9.21 -10.34
N THR A 18 3.68 -9.60 -11.51
CA THR A 18 4.52 -10.30 -12.49
C THR A 18 5.34 -9.36 -13.37
N ASN A 19 5.06 -8.05 -13.32
CA ASN A 19 5.84 -7.08 -14.06
C ASN A 19 7.18 -6.88 -13.33
N PRO A 20 8.31 -7.15 -13.98
CA PRO A 20 9.62 -7.11 -13.29
C PRO A 20 9.98 -5.74 -12.73
N PHE A 21 9.34 -4.68 -13.19
CA PHE A 21 9.59 -3.35 -12.64
C PHE A 21 9.23 -3.29 -11.14
N TYR A 22 8.13 -3.92 -10.76
CA TYR A 22 7.62 -3.77 -9.40
C TYR A 22 8.43 -4.54 -8.35
N PRO A 23 8.91 -5.75 -8.63
CA PRO A 23 9.74 -6.43 -7.63
C PRO A 23 11.00 -5.66 -7.25
N GLU A 24 11.62 -4.99 -8.22
CA GLU A 24 12.80 -4.19 -7.90
C GLU A 24 12.45 -2.98 -7.06
N MET A 25 11.32 -2.33 -7.40
CA MET A 25 10.84 -1.21 -6.62
C MET A 25 10.51 -1.66 -5.20
N LEU A 26 9.87 -2.82 -5.08
CA LEU A 26 9.50 -3.36 -3.78
C LEU A 26 10.73 -3.58 -2.92
N ARG A 27 11.81 -4.11 -3.51
CA ARG A 27 13.02 -4.37 -2.74
C ARG A 27 13.58 -3.07 -2.16
N GLU A 28 13.58 -2.00 -2.94
CA GLU A 28 14.09 -0.73 -2.45
C GLU A 28 13.19 -0.15 -1.38
N ILE A 29 11.88 -0.28 -1.56
CA ILE A 29 10.93 0.20 -0.57
C ILE A 29 11.07 -0.58 0.71
N GLU A 30 11.22 -1.89 0.62
CA GLU A 30 11.40 -2.72 1.81
C GLU A 30 12.67 -2.34 2.56
N HIS A 31 13.73 -2.07 1.82
CA HIS A 31 14.98 -1.67 2.47
C HIS A 31 14.79 -0.36 3.22
N ALA A 32 14.19 0.62 2.58
CA ALA A 32 13.95 1.90 3.22
C ALA A 32 13.04 1.77 4.44
N ALA A 33 12.04 0.92 4.33
CA ALA A 33 11.12 0.70 5.44
C ALA A 33 11.82 0.03 6.61
N ARG A 34 12.69 -0.94 6.32
CA ARG A 34 13.40 -1.66 7.37
C ARG A 34 14.33 -0.74 8.13
N VAL A 35 14.95 0.20 7.43
CA VAL A 35 15.82 1.17 8.09
C VAL A 35 15.03 1.98 9.12
N ARG A 36 13.74 2.19 8.86
CA ARG A 36 12.87 2.92 9.78
C ARG A 36 12.02 1.99 10.64
N ASP A 37 12.39 0.73 10.69
CA ASP A 37 11.73 -0.26 11.56
C ASP A 37 10.27 -0.45 11.16
N HIS A 38 10.02 -0.52 9.86
CA HIS A 38 8.69 -0.76 9.33
C HIS A 38 8.69 -2.01 8.46
N SER A 39 7.53 -2.65 8.37
CA SER A 39 7.29 -3.77 7.46
C SER A 39 6.41 -3.31 6.31
N VAL A 40 6.49 -4.02 5.21
CA VAL A 40 5.69 -3.69 4.02
C VAL A 40 4.71 -4.80 3.74
N LEU A 41 3.44 -4.43 3.56
CA LEU A 41 2.39 -5.34 3.11
C LEU A 41 2.16 -5.10 1.63
N LEU A 42 2.41 -6.13 0.84
CA LEU A 42 2.26 -6.03 -0.61
C LEU A 42 0.88 -6.51 -1.03
N CYS A 43 0.22 -5.71 -1.84
CA CYS A 43 -1.08 -6.05 -2.39
C CYS A 43 -1.03 -5.93 -3.90
N ASP A 44 -1.53 -6.95 -4.59
CA ASP A 44 -1.57 -6.96 -6.04
C ASP A 44 -3.01 -6.73 -6.48
N SER A 45 -3.26 -5.61 -7.15
CA SER A 45 -4.61 -5.28 -7.60
C SER A 45 -4.97 -5.96 -8.91
N ASN A 46 -3.99 -6.59 -9.57
CA ASN A 46 -4.23 -7.34 -10.80
C ASN A 46 -4.89 -6.47 -11.88
N ASN A 47 -4.46 -5.23 -11.97
CA ASN A 47 -4.98 -4.28 -12.96
C ASN A 47 -6.49 -4.06 -12.86
N ASP A 48 -7.04 -4.26 -11.66
CA ASP A 48 -8.47 -4.13 -11.43
C ASP A 48 -8.70 -3.01 -10.41
N PRO A 49 -9.33 -1.90 -10.80
CA PRO A 49 -9.54 -0.79 -9.87
C PRO A 49 -10.37 -1.18 -8.65
N GLU A 50 -11.29 -2.11 -8.79
CA GLU A 50 -12.09 -2.56 -7.65
C GLU A 50 -11.23 -3.32 -6.65
N GLN A 51 -10.31 -4.16 -7.13
CA GLN A 51 -9.39 -4.85 -6.25
C GLN A 51 -8.46 -3.85 -5.57
N GLU A 52 -8.02 -2.84 -6.30
CA GLU A 52 -7.18 -1.82 -5.72
C GLU A 52 -7.89 -1.14 -4.55
N ARG A 53 -9.16 -0.80 -4.75
CA ARG A 53 -9.94 -0.15 -3.70
C ARG A 53 -10.09 -1.07 -2.49
N ARG A 54 -10.35 -2.35 -2.72
CA ARG A 54 -10.50 -3.31 -1.63
C ARG A 54 -9.22 -3.45 -0.83
N HIS A 55 -8.07 -3.46 -1.52
CA HIS A 55 -6.80 -3.54 -0.83
C HIS A 55 -6.56 -2.30 0.04
N LEU A 56 -6.89 -1.13 -0.50
CA LEU A 56 -6.70 0.09 0.27
C LEU A 56 -7.61 0.11 1.51
N GLU A 57 -8.84 -0.37 1.37
CA GLU A 57 -9.73 -0.44 2.51
C GLU A 57 -9.19 -1.42 3.56
N ALA A 58 -8.63 -2.55 3.10
CA ALA A 58 -8.06 -3.53 4.01
C ALA A 58 -6.84 -2.96 4.75
N LEU A 59 -6.01 -2.20 4.03
CA LEU A 59 -4.85 -1.58 4.66
C LEU A 59 -5.29 -0.56 5.70
N TYR A 60 -6.32 0.21 5.39
CA TYR A 60 -6.85 1.15 6.36
C TYR A 60 -7.36 0.41 7.61
N ALA A 61 -8.05 -0.71 7.41
CA ALA A 61 -8.58 -1.48 8.53
C ALA A 61 -7.46 -2.03 9.40
N ARG A 62 -6.30 -2.31 8.80
CA ARG A 62 -5.14 -2.79 9.56
C ARG A 62 -4.34 -1.65 10.18
N ARG A 63 -4.78 -0.42 9.95
CA ARG A 63 -4.16 0.77 10.54
C ARG A 63 -2.69 0.90 10.17
N VAL A 64 -2.38 0.66 8.89
CA VAL A 64 -1.01 0.88 8.43
C VAL A 64 -0.66 2.35 8.56
N ASP A 65 0.63 2.63 8.74
CA ASP A 65 1.08 4.00 8.92
C ASP A 65 1.01 4.80 7.63
N GLY A 66 1.05 4.14 6.49
CA GLY A 66 0.95 4.80 5.20
C GLY A 66 0.81 3.79 4.10
N ALA A 67 0.49 4.26 2.91
CA ALA A 67 0.33 3.38 1.76
C ALA A 67 0.87 4.06 0.52
N LEU A 68 1.56 3.27 -0.30
CA LEU A 68 2.02 3.68 -1.62
C LEU A 68 1.19 2.93 -2.64
N VAL A 69 0.69 3.63 -3.64
CA VAL A 69 -0.19 3.04 -4.64
C VAL A 69 0.36 3.31 -6.02
N ALA A 70 0.58 2.24 -6.77
CA ALA A 70 0.85 2.36 -8.19
C ALA A 70 -0.51 2.29 -8.88
N CYS A 71 -0.93 3.38 -9.48
CA CYS A 71 -2.29 3.51 -9.98
C CYS A 71 -2.57 2.57 -11.13
N VAL A 72 -3.70 1.88 -11.02
CA VAL A 72 -4.16 1.01 -12.10
C VAL A 72 -4.69 1.86 -13.27
N ASP A 73 -5.46 2.90 -12.94
CA ASP A 73 -6.09 3.74 -13.94
C ASP A 73 -6.05 5.18 -13.43
N SER A 74 -5.39 6.04 -14.19
CA SER A 74 -5.26 7.43 -13.79
C SER A 74 -6.57 8.17 -13.73
N LYS A 75 -7.63 7.61 -14.31
CA LYS A 75 -8.95 8.23 -14.29
C LYS A 75 -9.74 7.85 -13.04
N VAL A 76 -9.27 6.91 -12.26
CA VAL A 76 -9.96 6.50 -11.05
C VAL A 76 -9.79 7.59 -10.02
N SER A 77 -10.89 7.94 -9.36
CA SER A 77 -10.86 8.93 -8.30
C SER A 77 -10.47 8.29 -6.99
N TYR A 78 -9.64 8.99 -6.24
CA TYR A 78 -9.23 8.52 -4.92
C TYR A 78 -9.77 9.41 -3.81
N ASP A 79 -10.80 10.21 -4.13
CA ASP A 79 -11.37 11.12 -3.14
C ASP A 79 -11.87 10.38 -1.91
N TRP A 80 -12.30 9.14 -2.09
CA TRP A 80 -12.83 8.34 -0.98
C TRP A 80 -11.75 8.00 0.06
N LEU A 81 -10.48 8.20 -0.27
CA LEU A 81 -9.41 7.93 0.68
C LEU A 81 -9.30 8.97 1.77
N GLU A 82 -9.74 10.20 1.49
CA GLU A 82 -9.63 11.26 2.49
C GLU A 82 -10.38 10.93 3.78
N PRO A 83 -11.64 10.48 3.71
CA PRO A 83 -12.34 10.10 4.94
C PRO A 83 -11.68 8.95 5.67
N LEU A 84 -10.85 8.15 4.98
CA LEU A 84 -10.18 7.03 5.59
C LEU A 84 -8.86 7.40 6.24
N GLY A 85 -8.36 8.61 6.02
CA GLY A 85 -7.16 9.06 6.68
C GLY A 85 -5.86 8.80 5.95
N PHE A 86 -5.96 8.49 4.66
CA PHE A 86 -4.74 8.31 3.86
C PHE A 86 -4.26 9.67 3.28
#